data_eb93a798324260046dc90ee77e63625a
#
_entry.id   eb93a798324260046dc90ee77e63625a
#
_cell.length_a   1.000
_cell.length_b   1.000
_cell.length_c   1.000
_cell.angle_alpha   90.00
_cell.angle_beta   90.00
_cell.angle_gamma   90.00
#
_symmetry.space_group_name_H-M   'P 1'
#
loop_
_entity.id
_entity.type
_entity.pdbx_description
1 polymer ?
#
loop_
_entity_poly.entity_id
_entity_poly.type
_entity_poly.pdbx_seq_one_letter_code
_entity_poly.pdbx_strand_id
1 'polypeptide(L)'
;RYGVKLQIDSARFAENAYFIKTREEGYADKSIKEIVHEIFSYADIMTMSSKKDAIVNIGGFVAFRSEELWRRCQMFCIMNEGFITYGGMSGRDMNALAVGLDEGTEFDYLETRIRQVEHLAHRLDEYGIPYQRPAGGHAVFIDAKRVLTHVPKEEFIAQTLGVELYLEAGIRGVEIGSILADRDPKTRENRYPKLELLRLAIPRRTYTDNHMDVVAAALKNVFDRRERITRGYRITKEHPIMRHFTVELAPAE
;
A
#
# COMPACT_ATOMS: atom_id res chain seq x y z
N ARG A 1 -7.32 30.64 0.67
CA ARG A 1 -6.62 31.80 0.09
C ARG A 1 -6.79 31.85 -1.44
N TYR A 2 -6.79 30.67 -2.10
CA TYR A 2 -6.86 30.58 -3.57
C TYR A 2 -8.18 30.00 -4.07
N GLY A 3 -9.14 29.66 -3.23
CA GLY A 3 -10.42 29.07 -3.60
C GLY A 3 -10.33 27.65 -4.19
N VAL A 4 -9.17 26.99 -4.04
CA VAL A 4 -8.97 25.62 -4.52
C VAL A 4 -9.56 24.63 -3.52
N LYS A 5 -10.32 23.65 -4.02
CA LYS A 5 -10.90 22.58 -3.21
C LYS A 5 -9.85 21.57 -2.79
N LEU A 6 -9.90 21.13 -1.53
CA LEU A 6 -9.05 20.07 -1.00
C LEU A 6 -9.77 18.74 -1.00
N GLN A 7 -9.23 17.79 -1.76
CA GLN A 7 -9.66 16.39 -1.71
C GLN A 7 -8.61 15.57 -0.97
N ILE A 8 -9.06 14.74 -0.02
CA ILE A 8 -8.20 13.80 0.72
C ILE A 8 -8.53 12.36 0.30
N ASP A 9 -7.54 11.61 -0.14
CA ASP A 9 -7.62 10.14 -0.20
C ASP A 9 -7.45 9.58 1.22
N SER A 10 -8.55 9.12 1.79
CA SER A 10 -8.67 8.78 3.21
C SER A 10 -8.54 7.28 3.47
N ALA A 11 -8.03 6.52 2.52
CA ALA A 11 -7.95 5.06 2.62
C ALA A 11 -7.21 4.59 3.90
N ARG A 12 -6.27 5.38 4.43
CA ARG A 12 -5.49 5.10 5.65
C ARG A 12 -5.56 6.25 6.66
N PHE A 13 -6.71 6.82 6.84
CA PHE A 13 -6.90 7.98 7.72
C PHE A 13 -6.59 7.68 9.18
N ALA A 14 -6.94 6.49 9.66
CA ALA A 14 -6.76 6.11 11.05
C ALA A 14 -5.28 5.78 11.36
N GLU A 15 -4.58 5.06 10.47
CA GLU A 15 -3.14 4.86 10.59
C GLU A 15 -2.39 6.22 10.59
N ASN A 16 -2.79 7.18 9.76
CA ASN A 16 -2.22 8.52 9.77
C ASN A 16 -2.52 9.27 11.07
N ALA A 17 -3.74 9.18 11.60
CA ALA A 17 -4.09 9.79 12.88
C ALA A 17 -3.29 9.19 14.05
N TYR A 18 -3.01 7.89 14.02
CA TYR A 18 -2.12 7.25 14.99
C TYR A 18 -0.70 7.83 14.91
N PHE A 19 -0.15 8.00 13.72
CA PHE A 19 1.18 8.63 13.58
C PHE A 19 1.19 10.08 14.03
N ILE A 20 0.16 10.85 13.76
CA ILE A 20 0.02 12.22 14.27
C ILE A 20 0.02 12.19 15.80
N LYS A 21 -0.84 11.36 16.43
CA LYS A 21 -0.90 11.24 17.88
C LYS A 21 0.46 10.90 18.52
N THR A 22 1.21 10.00 17.90
CA THR A 22 2.45 9.45 18.48
C THR A 22 3.72 10.23 18.11
N ARG A 23 3.66 11.11 17.09
CA ARG A 23 4.85 11.75 16.52
C ARG A 23 4.79 13.27 16.47
N GLU A 24 3.59 13.87 16.48
CA GLU A 24 3.44 15.31 16.34
C GLU A 24 3.26 15.98 17.71
N GLU A 25 3.91 17.11 17.91
CA GLU A 25 3.79 17.91 19.13
C GLU A 25 2.35 18.42 19.31
N GLY A 26 1.82 18.35 20.55
CA GLY A 26 0.49 18.81 20.90
C GLY A 26 -0.66 17.83 20.58
N TYR A 27 -0.36 16.62 20.07
CA TYR A 27 -1.39 15.64 19.74
C TYR A 27 -1.45 14.43 20.70
N ALA A 28 -0.50 14.26 21.59
CA ALA A 28 -0.40 13.10 22.47
C ALA A 28 -1.65 12.85 23.32
N ASP A 29 -2.30 13.91 23.79
CA ASP A 29 -3.48 13.84 24.66
C ASP A 29 -4.82 13.73 23.90
N LYS A 30 -4.80 13.95 22.57
CA LYS A 30 -6.01 13.82 21.74
C LYS A 30 -6.32 12.36 21.46
N SER A 31 -7.61 12.01 21.42
CA SER A 31 -8.05 10.71 20.90
C SER A 31 -7.84 10.60 19.39
N ILE A 32 -7.78 9.38 18.88
CA ILE A 32 -7.71 9.15 17.43
C ILE A 32 -8.89 9.80 16.70
N LYS A 33 -10.11 9.71 17.27
CA LYS A 33 -11.33 10.31 16.67
C LYS A 33 -11.26 11.83 16.60
N GLU A 34 -10.71 12.50 17.61
CA GLU A 34 -10.49 13.96 17.58
C GLU A 34 -9.50 14.36 16.49
N ILE A 35 -8.40 13.63 16.33
CA ILE A 35 -7.42 13.88 15.27
C ILE A 35 -8.02 13.65 13.89
N VAL A 36 -8.77 12.57 13.71
CA VAL A 36 -9.49 12.27 12.46
C VAL A 36 -10.49 13.38 12.12
N HIS A 37 -11.25 13.85 13.12
CA HIS A 37 -12.18 14.94 12.92
C HIS A 37 -11.47 16.23 12.48
N GLU A 38 -10.34 16.53 13.10
CA GLU A 38 -9.52 17.69 12.73
C GLU A 38 -9.00 17.58 11.29
N ILE A 39 -8.45 16.42 10.89
CA ILE A 39 -7.99 16.19 9.50
C ILE A 39 -9.12 16.47 8.51
N PHE A 40 -10.29 15.89 8.74
CA PHE A 40 -11.41 16.06 7.83
C PHE A 40 -12.08 17.43 7.90
N SER A 41 -11.83 18.22 8.95
CA SER A 41 -12.31 19.61 9.01
C SER A 41 -11.73 20.48 7.89
N TYR A 42 -10.57 20.15 7.38
CA TYR A 42 -9.89 20.84 6.28
C TYR A 42 -10.33 20.39 4.89
N ALA A 43 -10.96 19.22 4.76
CA ALA A 43 -11.31 18.65 3.46
C ALA A 43 -12.65 19.19 2.92
N ASP A 44 -12.70 19.49 1.64
CA ASP A 44 -13.96 19.72 0.89
C ASP A 44 -14.57 18.40 0.40
N ILE A 45 -13.70 17.45 0.06
CA ILE A 45 -14.04 16.12 -0.48
C ILE A 45 -13.13 15.09 0.17
N MET A 46 -13.68 13.93 0.49
CA MET A 46 -12.88 12.76 0.85
C MET A 46 -13.29 11.53 0.05
N THR A 47 -12.31 10.73 -0.33
CA THR A 47 -12.52 9.40 -0.92
C THR A 47 -12.02 8.33 0.02
N MET A 48 -12.74 7.23 0.16
CA MET A 48 -12.40 6.14 1.05
C MET A 48 -12.41 4.80 0.33
N SER A 49 -11.31 4.07 0.41
CA SER A 49 -11.29 2.64 0.12
C SER A 49 -11.48 1.87 1.43
N SER A 50 -12.66 1.34 1.64
CA SER A 50 -13.04 0.71 2.92
C SER A 50 -12.26 -0.57 3.25
N LYS A 51 -11.64 -1.18 2.24
CA LYS A 51 -10.76 -2.37 2.37
C LYS A 51 -9.48 -2.13 3.18
N LYS A 52 -9.28 -0.92 3.68
CA LYS A 52 -8.11 -0.52 4.45
C LYS A 52 -8.52 -0.19 5.89
N ASP A 53 -8.58 1.05 6.29
CA ASP A 53 -8.80 1.40 7.70
C ASP A 53 -10.21 1.15 8.22
N ALA A 54 -11.19 0.95 7.34
CA ALA A 54 -12.51 0.47 7.77
C ALA A 54 -12.60 -1.06 7.94
N ILE A 55 -11.51 -1.81 7.80
CA ILE A 55 -11.35 -3.23 8.15
C ILE A 55 -12.39 -4.15 7.47
N VAL A 56 -12.88 -3.80 6.30
CA VAL A 56 -13.79 -4.63 5.50
C VAL A 56 -13.12 -5.13 4.24
N ASN A 57 -13.71 -6.14 3.60
CA ASN A 57 -13.15 -6.76 2.40
C ASN A 57 -13.64 -6.15 1.09
N ILE A 58 -14.65 -5.27 1.13
CA ILE A 58 -15.23 -4.63 -0.06
C ILE A 58 -15.73 -3.22 0.27
N GLY A 59 -15.89 -2.41 -0.77
CA GLY A 59 -16.58 -1.13 -0.71
C GLY A 59 -15.67 0.09 -0.57
N GLY A 60 -16.33 1.20 -0.57
CA GLY A 60 -15.76 2.53 -0.46
C GLY A 60 -16.87 3.57 -0.48
N PHE A 61 -16.52 4.80 -0.23
CA PHE A 61 -17.46 5.92 -0.35
C PHE A 61 -16.73 7.23 -0.66
N VAL A 62 -17.50 8.18 -1.12
CA VAL A 62 -17.05 9.56 -1.31
C VAL A 62 -17.95 10.46 -0.46
N ALA A 63 -17.37 11.37 0.31
CA ALA A 63 -18.10 12.37 1.07
C ALA A 63 -17.77 13.78 0.59
N PHE A 64 -18.75 14.66 0.64
CA PHE A 64 -18.69 16.03 0.14
C PHE A 64 -19.20 17.01 1.19
N ARG A 65 -18.58 18.20 1.28
CA ARG A 65 -19.17 19.33 2.02
C ARG A 65 -20.18 20.10 1.17
N SER A 66 -20.02 20.09 -0.16
CA SER A 66 -20.85 20.82 -1.09
C SER A 66 -21.89 19.90 -1.70
N GLU A 67 -23.17 20.25 -1.54
CA GLU A 67 -24.29 19.55 -2.19
C GLU A 67 -24.18 19.65 -3.73
N GLU A 68 -23.69 20.75 -4.26
CA GLU A 68 -23.48 20.91 -5.70
C GLU A 68 -22.51 19.87 -6.24
N LEU A 69 -21.36 19.69 -5.57
CA LEU A 69 -20.37 18.68 -5.96
C LEU A 69 -20.94 17.28 -5.85
N TRP A 70 -21.67 16.98 -4.78
CA TRP A 70 -22.34 15.69 -4.61
C TRP A 70 -23.31 15.42 -5.78
N ARG A 71 -24.19 16.38 -6.13
CA ARG A 71 -25.12 16.25 -7.27
C ARG A 71 -24.40 15.98 -8.58
N ARG A 72 -23.30 16.65 -8.85
CA ARG A 72 -22.47 16.45 -10.06
C ARG A 72 -21.86 15.05 -10.13
N CYS A 73 -21.53 14.46 -8.99
CA CYS A 73 -20.91 13.13 -8.92
C CYS A 73 -21.94 11.97 -8.99
N GLN A 74 -23.22 12.22 -8.78
CA GLN A 74 -24.25 11.16 -8.75
C GLN A 74 -24.30 10.33 -10.03
N MET A 75 -24.23 10.96 -11.19
CA MET A 75 -24.25 10.26 -12.47
C MET A 75 -23.05 9.34 -12.65
N PHE A 76 -21.88 9.75 -12.21
CA PHE A 76 -20.69 8.91 -12.25
C PHE A 76 -20.82 7.70 -11.30
N CYS A 77 -21.43 7.89 -10.13
CA CYS A 77 -21.73 6.79 -9.22
C CYS A 77 -22.67 5.77 -9.89
N ILE A 78 -23.77 6.21 -10.49
CA ILE A 78 -24.73 5.34 -11.17
C ILE A 78 -24.08 4.57 -12.32
N MET A 79 -23.22 5.23 -13.10
CA MET A 79 -22.59 4.62 -14.28
C MET A 79 -21.50 3.62 -13.95
N ASN A 80 -20.76 3.82 -12.85
CA ASN A 80 -19.54 3.07 -12.56
C ASN A 80 -19.66 2.12 -11.36
N GLU A 81 -20.57 2.42 -10.40
CA GLU A 81 -20.64 1.71 -9.13
C GLU A 81 -22.04 1.09 -8.92
N GLY A 82 -23.07 1.91 -8.89
CA GLY A 82 -24.43 1.50 -8.63
C GLY A 82 -25.31 2.65 -8.17
N PHE A 83 -26.42 2.35 -7.47
CA PHE A 83 -27.36 3.39 -7.05
C PHE A 83 -26.71 4.32 -6.02
N ILE A 84 -27.06 5.62 -6.07
CA ILE A 84 -26.38 6.70 -5.34
C ILE A 84 -26.37 6.58 -3.80
N THR A 85 -27.23 5.73 -3.22
CA THR A 85 -27.32 5.56 -1.75
C THR A 85 -26.45 4.43 -1.22
N TYR A 86 -26.13 3.41 -2.04
CA TYR A 86 -25.38 2.24 -1.58
C TYR A 86 -24.31 1.75 -2.58
N GLY A 87 -24.23 2.33 -3.80
CA GLY A 87 -23.18 1.99 -4.77
C GLY A 87 -23.09 0.49 -5.10
N GLY A 88 -24.21 -0.26 -5.02
CA GLY A 88 -24.23 -1.71 -5.21
C GLY A 88 -23.81 -2.54 -4.00
N MET A 89 -23.47 -1.92 -2.86
CA MET A 89 -23.13 -2.65 -1.63
C MET A 89 -24.37 -3.27 -0.99
N SER A 90 -24.23 -4.49 -0.45
CA SER A 90 -25.29 -5.12 0.35
C SER A 90 -25.44 -4.45 1.72
N GLY A 91 -26.62 -4.58 2.34
CA GLY A 91 -26.88 -4.04 3.68
C GLY A 91 -25.91 -4.59 4.73
N ARG A 92 -25.53 -5.87 4.64
CA ARG A 92 -24.55 -6.48 5.55
C ARG A 92 -23.15 -5.87 5.38
N ASP A 93 -22.74 -5.54 4.16
CA ASP A 93 -21.43 -4.93 3.89
C ASP A 93 -21.42 -3.48 4.40
N MET A 94 -22.53 -2.75 4.28
CA MET A 94 -22.67 -1.41 4.86
C MET A 94 -22.65 -1.44 6.40
N ASN A 95 -23.30 -2.44 7.03
CA ASN A 95 -23.22 -2.62 8.47
C ASN A 95 -21.79 -2.96 8.93
N ALA A 96 -21.10 -3.86 8.21
CA ALA A 96 -19.71 -4.18 8.49
C ALA A 96 -18.82 -2.94 8.36
N LEU A 97 -19.04 -2.12 7.32
CA LEU A 97 -18.33 -0.86 7.12
C LEU A 97 -18.55 0.11 8.30
N ALA A 98 -19.77 0.26 8.77
CA ALA A 98 -20.06 1.13 9.91
C ALA A 98 -19.32 0.70 11.18
N VAL A 99 -19.35 -0.60 11.50
CA VAL A 99 -18.59 -1.18 12.64
C VAL A 99 -17.08 -1.00 12.42
N GLY A 100 -16.59 -1.29 11.21
CA GLY A 100 -15.16 -1.19 10.90
C GLY A 100 -14.61 0.23 10.97
N LEU A 101 -15.41 1.26 10.67
CA LEU A 101 -15.02 2.66 10.83
C LEU A 101 -14.82 3.03 12.31
N ASP A 102 -15.66 2.50 13.20
CA ASP A 102 -15.50 2.69 14.64
C ASP A 102 -14.29 1.93 15.19
N GLU A 103 -14.21 0.62 14.95
CA GLU A 103 -13.10 -0.21 15.40
C GLU A 103 -11.75 0.25 14.84
N GLY A 104 -11.72 0.70 13.59
CA GLY A 104 -10.52 1.20 12.91
C GLY A 104 -9.90 2.45 13.56
N THR A 105 -10.65 3.14 14.42
CA THR A 105 -10.18 4.31 15.18
C THR A 105 -9.83 4.01 16.65
N GLU A 106 -9.93 2.74 17.07
CA GLU A 106 -9.50 2.35 18.41
C GLU A 106 -7.98 2.33 18.53
N PHE A 107 -7.46 2.95 19.59
CA PHE A 107 -6.01 3.12 19.78
C PHE A 107 -5.29 1.77 19.87
N ASP A 108 -5.79 0.83 20.67
CA ASP A 108 -5.14 -0.46 20.90
C ASP A 108 -5.07 -1.30 19.60
N TYR A 109 -6.10 -1.19 18.77
CA TYR A 109 -6.09 -1.81 17.44
C TYR A 109 -4.99 -1.19 16.55
N LEU A 110 -4.92 0.13 16.49
CA LEU A 110 -3.91 0.83 15.68
C LEU A 110 -2.50 0.59 16.20
N GLU A 111 -2.30 0.59 17.51
CA GLU A 111 -1.01 0.28 18.10
C GLU A 111 -0.55 -1.13 17.72
N THR A 112 -1.41 -2.13 17.88
CA THR A 112 -1.12 -3.52 17.46
C THR A 112 -0.79 -3.59 15.98
N ARG A 113 -1.56 -2.89 15.15
CA ARG A 113 -1.40 -2.83 13.70
C ARG A 113 -0.05 -2.25 13.29
N ILE A 114 0.35 -1.13 13.89
CA ILE A 114 1.61 -0.45 13.58
C ILE A 114 2.79 -1.26 14.10
N ARG A 115 2.72 -1.77 15.35
CA ARG A 115 3.77 -2.61 15.93
C ARG A 115 4.07 -3.86 15.12
N GLN A 116 3.08 -4.46 14.46
CA GLN A 116 3.29 -5.61 13.58
C GLN A 116 4.18 -5.25 12.37
N VAL A 117 4.00 -4.06 11.81
CA VAL A 117 4.87 -3.57 10.72
C VAL A 117 6.27 -3.26 11.23
N GLU A 118 6.36 -2.64 12.40
CA GLU A 118 7.62 -2.33 13.07
C GLU A 118 8.38 -3.61 13.45
N HIS A 119 7.68 -4.66 13.88
CA HIS A 119 8.29 -5.96 14.17
C HIS A 119 9.01 -6.53 12.95
N LEU A 120 8.35 -6.58 11.78
CA LEU A 120 9.02 -7.00 10.55
C LEU A 120 10.23 -6.12 10.22
N ALA A 121 10.07 -4.80 10.32
CA ALA A 121 11.15 -3.85 10.04
C ALA A 121 12.35 -4.07 10.98
N HIS A 122 12.11 -4.30 12.27
CA HIS A 122 13.15 -4.61 13.26
C HIS A 122 13.90 -5.90 12.94
N ARG A 123 13.17 -6.97 12.56
CA ARG A 123 13.81 -8.22 12.11
C ARG A 123 14.70 -8.01 10.89
N LEU A 124 14.29 -7.16 9.96
CA LEU A 124 15.12 -6.83 8.79
C LEU A 124 16.37 -6.03 9.18
N ASP A 125 16.27 -5.17 10.20
CA ASP A 125 17.44 -4.46 10.76
C ASP A 125 18.46 -5.41 11.34
N GLU A 126 18.00 -6.41 12.11
CA GLU A 126 18.88 -7.45 12.68
C GLU A 126 19.61 -8.23 11.58
N TYR A 127 18.99 -8.44 10.43
CA TYR A 127 19.58 -9.16 9.31
C TYR A 127 20.36 -8.27 8.33
N GLY A 128 20.38 -6.96 8.56
CA GLY A 128 21.04 -6.00 7.68
C GLY A 128 20.39 -5.86 6.30
N ILE A 129 19.12 -6.20 6.17
CA ILE A 129 18.38 -6.12 4.90
C ILE A 129 17.88 -4.68 4.70
N PRO A 130 18.26 -4.02 3.58
CA PRO A 130 17.88 -2.63 3.35
C PRO A 130 16.40 -2.50 2.99
N TYR A 131 15.71 -1.54 3.60
CA TYR A 131 14.34 -1.16 3.28
C TYR A 131 14.16 0.35 3.40
N GLN A 132 13.05 0.89 2.87
CA GLN A 132 12.71 2.32 2.98
C GLN A 132 12.33 2.67 4.42
N ARG A 133 13.02 3.63 5.00
CA ARG A 133 12.84 4.09 6.38
C ARG A 133 12.20 5.48 6.45
N PRO A 134 11.43 5.74 7.53
CA PRO A 134 10.95 4.77 8.52
C PRO A 134 9.93 3.80 7.92
N ALA A 135 9.69 2.66 8.59
CA ALA A 135 8.62 1.75 8.22
C ALA A 135 7.26 2.47 8.32
N GLY A 136 6.36 2.17 7.38
CA GLY A 136 5.02 2.75 7.36
C GLY A 136 4.00 1.99 8.20
N GLY A 137 2.72 2.33 8.02
CA GLY A 137 1.62 1.70 8.77
C GLY A 137 1.06 0.42 8.14
N HIS A 138 1.39 0.11 6.87
CA HIS A 138 0.73 -0.96 6.15
C HIS A 138 1.64 -1.91 5.39
N ALA A 139 2.91 -1.58 5.27
CA ALA A 139 3.87 -2.35 4.49
C ALA A 139 5.31 -2.01 4.88
N VAL A 140 6.22 -2.95 4.62
CA VAL A 140 7.65 -2.68 4.54
C VAL A 140 8.06 -2.73 3.06
N PHE A 141 8.88 -1.77 2.63
CA PHE A 141 9.35 -1.65 1.26
C PHE A 141 10.83 -1.99 1.20
N ILE A 142 11.15 -3.20 0.75
CA ILE A 142 12.54 -3.67 0.63
C ILE A 142 13.22 -2.92 -0.51
N ASP A 143 14.40 -2.37 -0.28
CA ASP A 143 15.22 -1.73 -1.31
C ASP A 143 15.92 -2.81 -2.14
N ALA A 144 15.22 -3.30 -3.16
CA ALA A 144 15.70 -4.37 -4.02
C ALA A 144 17.00 -4.00 -4.74
N LYS A 145 17.15 -2.72 -5.10
CA LYS A 145 18.36 -2.22 -5.76
C LYS A 145 19.62 -2.33 -4.89
N ARG A 146 19.44 -2.21 -3.56
CA ARG A 146 20.54 -2.40 -2.61
C ARG A 146 20.74 -3.86 -2.22
N VAL A 147 19.75 -4.73 -2.44
CA VAL A 147 19.86 -6.18 -2.24
C VAL A 147 20.55 -6.84 -3.43
N LEU A 148 20.11 -6.56 -4.66
CA LEU A 148 20.58 -7.17 -5.90
C LEU A 148 21.35 -6.14 -6.75
N THR A 149 22.48 -5.67 -6.24
CA THR A 149 23.27 -4.58 -6.85
C THR A 149 23.88 -4.94 -8.21
N HIS A 150 24.03 -6.21 -8.50
CA HIS A 150 24.67 -6.77 -9.70
C HIS A 150 23.66 -7.16 -10.79
N VAL A 151 22.36 -7.19 -10.49
CA VAL A 151 21.32 -7.45 -11.50
C VAL A 151 21.06 -6.19 -12.32
N PRO A 152 21.11 -6.26 -13.66
CA PRO A 152 20.86 -5.11 -14.53
C PRO A 152 19.44 -4.53 -14.30
N LYS A 153 19.33 -3.19 -14.37
CA LYS A 153 18.02 -2.53 -14.20
C LYS A 153 16.99 -2.95 -15.27
N GLU A 154 17.46 -3.33 -16.45
CA GLU A 154 16.67 -3.83 -17.57
C GLU A 154 16.01 -5.17 -17.28
N GLU A 155 16.50 -5.88 -16.27
CA GLU A 155 16.00 -7.18 -15.80
C GLU A 155 15.08 -7.08 -14.59
N PHE A 156 14.52 -5.88 -14.32
CA PHE A 156 13.48 -5.63 -13.32
C PHE A 156 13.83 -6.11 -11.90
N ILE A 157 14.79 -5.46 -11.28
CA ILE A 157 15.42 -5.85 -10.00
C ILE A 157 14.39 -6.15 -8.90
N ALA A 158 13.40 -5.26 -8.70
CA ALA A 158 12.39 -5.45 -7.65
C ALA A 158 11.47 -6.64 -7.93
N GLN A 159 11.14 -6.88 -9.21
CA GLN A 159 10.39 -8.07 -9.62
C GLN A 159 11.21 -9.34 -9.40
N THR A 160 12.50 -9.29 -9.75
CA THR A 160 13.43 -10.41 -9.53
C THR A 160 13.48 -10.81 -8.06
N LEU A 161 13.64 -9.85 -7.16
CA LEU A 161 13.60 -10.11 -5.72
C LEU A 161 12.24 -10.69 -5.28
N GLY A 162 11.14 -10.20 -5.86
CA GLY A 162 9.79 -10.71 -5.57
C GLY A 162 9.60 -12.16 -5.97
N VAL A 163 10.13 -12.56 -7.13
CA VAL A 163 10.07 -13.96 -7.58
C VAL A 163 10.96 -14.85 -6.70
N GLU A 164 12.17 -14.43 -6.39
CA GLU A 164 13.07 -15.18 -5.50
C GLU A 164 12.47 -15.41 -4.11
N LEU A 165 11.79 -14.43 -3.56
CA LEU A 165 11.09 -14.55 -2.28
C LEU A 165 9.88 -15.52 -2.38
N TYR A 166 9.17 -15.48 -3.51
CA TYR A 166 8.07 -16.40 -3.75
C TYR A 166 8.54 -17.85 -3.89
N LEU A 167 9.63 -18.07 -4.61
CA LEU A 167 10.24 -19.40 -4.76
C LEU A 167 10.80 -19.94 -3.43
N GLU A 168 11.32 -19.06 -2.58
CA GLU A 168 11.87 -19.42 -1.27
C GLU A 168 10.78 -19.92 -0.30
N ALA A 169 9.66 -19.22 -0.21
CA ALA A 169 8.68 -19.48 0.86
C ALA A 169 7.21 -19.18 0.49
N GLY A 170 6.88 -19.04 -0.79
CA GLY A 170 5.52 -18.72 -1.22
C GLY A 170 5.04 -17.32 -0.83
N ILE A 171 5.95 -16.43 -0.47
CA ILE A 171 5.62 -15.06 -0.03
C ILE A 171 5.51 -14.15 -1.23
N ARG A 172 4.33 -13.56 -1.41
CA ARG A 172 4.05 -12.65 -2.51
C ARG A 172 4.27 -11.18 -2.11
N GLY A 173 5.23 -10.54 -2.76
CA GLY A 173 5.41 -9.09 -2.73
C GLY A 173 4.83 -8.42 -3.97
N VAL A 174 4.83 -7.08 -3.97
CA VAL A 174 4.41 -6.26 -5.11
C VAL A 174 5.59 -5.39 -5.55
N GLU A 175 5.93 -5.50 -6.81
CA GLU A 175 6.95 -4.65 -7.43
C GLU A 175 6.49 -3.18 -7.43
N ILE A 176 7.34 -2.30 -6.94
CA ILE A 176 7.18 -0.85 -6.96
C ILE A 176 8.47 -0.25 -7.54
N GLY A 177 8.64 -0.44 -8.83
CA GLY A 177 9.86 -0.08 -9.54
C GLY A 177 9.59 0.12 -11.04
N SER A 178 10.44 -0.44 -11.88
CA SER A 178 10.44 -0.21 -13.32
C SER A 178 9.21 -0.76 -14.05
N ILE A 179 8.60 -1.86 -13.58
CA ILE A 179 7.35 -2.36 -14.17
C ILE A 179 6.21 -1.39 -13.87
N LEU A 180 6.06 -0.97 -12.62
CA LEU A 180 5.05 0.00 -12.20
C LEU A 180 5.25 1.37 -12.86
N ALA A 181 6.50 1.80 -13.02
CA ALA A 181 6.83 3.08 -13.67
C ALA A 181 6.39 3.15 -15.14
N ASP A 182 6.13 1.96 -15.73
CA ASP A 182 5.68 1.81 -17.10
C ASP A 182 6.65 2.39 -18.14
N ARG A 183 6.21 2.46 -19.39
CA ARG A 183 6.96 3.04 -20.50
C ARG A 183 6.69 4.53 -20.63
N ASP A 184 7.64 5.24 -21.17
CA ASP A 184 7.38 6.61 -21.61
C ASP A 184 6.26 6.60 -22.67
N PRO A 185 5.25 7.46 -22.54
CA PRO A 185 4.10 7.44 -23.44
C PRO A 185 4.45 7.85 -24.89
N LYS A 186 5.56 8.56 -25.10
CA LYS A 186 5.98 9.04 -26.42
C LYS A 186 7.05 8.13 -27.05
N THR A 187 8.14 7.85 -26.30
CA THR A 187 9.27 7.06 -26.82
C THR A 187 9.05 5.56 -26.69
N ARG A 188 8.14 5.13 -25.83
CA ARG A 188 7.88 3.73 -25.47
C ARG A 188 9.06 3.03 -24.80
N GLU A 189 10.09 3.75 -24.42
CA GLU A 189 11.19 3.22 -23.63
C GLU A 189 10.78 2.96 -22.19
N ASN A 190 11.41 1.98 -21.54
CA ASN A 190 11.18 1.72 -20.12
C ASN A 190 11.66 2.92 -19.27
N ARG A 191 10.82 3.32 -18.32
CA ARG A 191 11.22 4.28 -17.29
C ARG A 191 11.83 3.53 -16.11
N TYR A 192 13.03 3.95 -15.70
CA TYR A 192 13.75 3.36 -14.59
C TYR A 192 13.76 4.37 -13.41
N PRO A 193 12.94 4.16 -12.37
CA PRO A 193 12.91 5.07 -11.23
C PRO A 193 14.18 4.98 -10.40
N LYS A 194 14.40 5.97 -9.53
CA LYS A 194 15.55 5.97 -8.62
C LYS A 194 15.47 4.82 -7.61
N LEU A 195 14.27 4.47 -7.18
CA LEU A 195 13.98 3.42 -6.21
C LEU A 195 13.39 2.20 -6.93
N GLU A 196 13.93 1.03 -6.62
CA GLU A 196 13.42 -0.27 -7.01
C GLU A 196 13.01 -1.00 -5.73
N LEU A 197 11.72 -1.00 -5.42
CA LEU A 197 11.21 -1.48 -4.15
C LEU A 197 10.33 -2.72 -4.31
N LEU A 198 10.51 -3.69 -3.41
CA LEU A 198 9.58 -4.79 -3.24
C LEU A 198 8.69 -4.46 -2.03
N ARG A 199 7.40 -4.22 -2.26
CA ARG A 199 6.43 -3.93 -1.21
C ARG A 199 5.89 -5.22 -0.61
N LEU A 200 6.09 -5.38 0.69
CA LEU A 200 5.48 -6.42 1.51
C LEU A 200 4.32 -5.80 2.29
N ALA A 201 3.12 -5.92 1.74
CA ALA A 201 1.90 -5.41 2.38
C ALA A 201 1.46 -6.37 3.48
N ILE A 202 1.16 -5.84 4.65
CA ILE A 202 0.67 -6.61 5.80
C ILE A 202 -0.84 -6.35 5.92
N PRO A 203 -1.70 -7.32 5.58
CA PRO A 203 -3.14 -7.16 5.69
C PRO A 203 -3.56 -7.08 7.16
N ARG A 204 -4.65 -6.35 7.41
CA ARG A 204 -5.17 -6.11 8.74
C ARG A 204 -5.82 -7.36 9.31
N ARG A 205 -5.56 -7.67 10.60
CA ARG A 205 -6.16 -8.80 11.33
C ARG A 205 -6.04 -10.16 10.63
N THR A 206 -4.96 -10.37 9.87
CA THR A 206 -4.76 -11.62 9.10
C THR A 206 -3.60 -12.43 9.64
N TYR A 207 -2.48 -11.79 9.91
CA TYR A 207 -1.23 -12.44 10.32
C TYR A 207 -0.84 -12.03 11.75
N THR A 208 0.02 -12.83 12.36
CA THR A 208 0.66 -12.58 13.66
C THR A 208 2.13 -12.25 13.46
N ASP A 209 2.82 -11.88 14.54
CA ASP A 209 4.26 -11.61 14.52
C ASP A 209 5.08 -12.84 14.12
N ASN A 210 4.64 -14.05 14.47
CA ASN A 210 5.28 -15.28 14.01
C ASN A 210 5.29 -15.42 12.48
N HIS A 211 4.24 -14.96 11.80
CA HIS A 211 4.24 -14.92 10.33
C HIS A 211 5.24 -13.89 9.79
N MET A 212 5.42 -12.77 10.50
CA MET A 212 6.42 -11.75 10.14
C MET A 212 7.83 -12.30 10.33
N ASP A 213 8.08 -13.12 11.35
CA ASP A 213 9.35 -13.82 11.55
C ASP A 213 9.65 -14.78 10.39
N VAL A 214 8.65 -15.51 9.90
CA VAL A 214 8.80 -16.38 8.71
C VAL A 214 9.16 -15.55 7.47
N VAL A 215 8.50 -14.41 7.28
CA VAL A 215 8.79 -13.49 6.17
C VAL A 215 10.22 -12.96 6.26
N ALA A 216 10.65 -12.53 7.44
CA ALA A 216 12.00 -12.03 7.68
C ALA A 216 13.07 -13.12 7.44
N ALA A 217 12.83 -14.35 7.92
CA ALA A 217 13.73 -15.48 7.70
C ALA A 217 13.86 -15.84 6.22
N ALA A 218 12.75 -15.86 5.48
CA ALA A 218 12.78 -16.12 4.05
C ALA A 218 13.55 -15.03 3.27
N LEU A 219 13.35 -13.75 3.62
CA LEU A 219 14.14 -12.66 3.05
C LEU A 219 15.63 -12.79 3.38
N LYS A 220 15.96 -13.23 4.60
CA LYS A 220 17.35 -13.49 4.99
C LYS A 220 17.97 -14.59 4.13
N ASN A 221 17.27 -15.69 3.91
CA ASN A 221 17.77 -16.77 3.05
C ASN A 221 18.05 -16.28 1.62
N VAL A 222 17.14 -15.46 1.05
CA VAL A 222 17.35 -14.83 -0.26
C VAL A 222 18.53 -13.87 -0.22
N PHE A 223 18.65 -13.05 0.82
CA PHE A 223 19.72 -12.07 1.00
C PHE A 223 21.09 -12.76 1.14
N ASP A 224 21.18 -13.85 1.88
CA ASP A 224 22.44 -14.60 2.08
C ASP A 224 22.95 -15.22 0.78
N ARG A 225 22.03 -15.65 -0.12
CA ARG A 225 22.39 -16.25 -1.42
C ARG A 225 22.33 -15.27 -2.61
N ARG A 226 22.14 -13.97 -2.36
CA ARG A 226 21.89 -12.95 -3.41
C ARG A 226 22.91 -12.95 -4.55
N GLU A 227 24.17 -13.23 -4.26
CA GLU A 227 25.23 -13.26 -5.27
C GLU A 227 25.05 -14.42 -6.30
N ARG A 228 24.20 -15.39 -5.98
CA ARG A 228 23.85 -16.49 -6.90
C ARG A 228 22.68 -16.15 -7.82
N ILE A 229 21.98 -15.04 -7.57
CA ILE A 229 20.88 -14.53 -8.38
C ILE A 229 21.48 -13.65 -9.48
N THR A 230 22.08 -14.27 -10.48
CA THR A 230 22.88 -13.56 -11.50
C THR A 230 22.05 -12.99 -12.63
N ARG A 231 20.78 -13.37 -12.75
CA ARG A 231 19.87 -12.97 -13.83
C ARG A 231 18.51 -12.59 -13.24
N GLY A 232 17.86 -11.67 -13.91
CA GLY A 232 16.49 -11.27 -13.61
C GLY A 232 15.50 -11.78 -14.67
N TYR A 233 14.59 -10.91 -15.07
CA TYR A 233 13.49 -11.27 -15.97
C TYR A 233 13.43 -10.31 -17.15
N ARG A 234 12.84 -10.79 -18.26
CA ARG A 234 12.49 -9.99 -19.44
C ARG A 234 10.99 -10.07 -19.71
N ILE A 235 10.43 -8.99 -20.23
CA ILE A 235 9.03 -8.95 -20.64
C ILE A 235 8.85 -9.74 -21.93
N THR A 236 7.94 -10.71 -21.92
CA THR A 236 7.54 -11.49 -23.08
C THR A 236 6.25 -10.98 -23.72
N LYS A 237 5.36 -10.41 -22.88
CA LYS A 237 4.10 -9.82 -23.32
C LYS A 237 3.66 -8.73 -22.36
N GLU A 238 3.12 -7.64 -22.88
CA GLU A 238 2.54 -6.57 -22.09
C GLU A 238 1.35 -5.93 -22.82
N HIS A 239 0.40 -5.41 -22.04
CA HIS A 239 -0.64 -4.55 -22.57
C HIS A 239 -0.13 -3.10 -22.71
N PRO A 240 -0.61 -2.32 -23.70
CA PRO A 240 -0.17 -0.93 -23.91
C PRO A 240 -0.38 0.01 -22.71
N ILE A 241 -1.34 -0.30 -21.84
CA ILE A 241 -1.68 0.43 -20.64
C ILE A 241 -1.77 -0.53 -19.45
N MET A 242 -1.43 -0.04 -18.24
CA MET A 242 -1.52 -0.82 -16.99
C MET A 242 -0.72 -2.13 -17.02
N ARG A 243 0.45 -2.13 -17.65
CA ARG A 243 1.28 -3.34 -17.79
C ARG A 243 1.62 -4.00 -16.47
N HIS A 244 1.72 -3.23 -15.38
CA HIS A 244 1.97 -3.74 -14.04
C HIS A 244 1.02 -4.88 -13.62
N PHE A 245 -0.20 -4.88 -14.14
CA PHE A 245 -1.21 -5.92 -13.87
C PHE A 245 -1.27 -7.03 -14.92
N THR A 246 -0.65 -6.85 -16.06
CA THR A 246 -0.86 -7.71 -17.25
C THR A 246 0.42 -8.24 -17.86
N VAL A 247 1.58 -7.82 -17.37
CA VAL A 247 2.87 -8.21 -17.91
C VAL A 247 3.13 -9.71 -17.69
N GLU A 248 3.60 -10.38 -18.75
CA GLU A 248 4.13 -11.73 -18.71
C GLU A 248 5.66 -11.67 -18.78
N LEU A 249 6.31 -12.47 -17.98
CA LEU A 249 7.77 -12.45 -17.80
C LEU A 249 8.36 -13.84 -18.05
N ALA A 250 9.59 -13.85 -18.57
CA ALA A 250 10.44 -15.04 -18.61
C ALA A 250 11.82 -14.69 -18.03
N PRO A 251 12.60 -15.68 -17.54
CA PRO A 251 13.97 -15.43 -17.15
C PRO A 251 14.76 -14.75 -18.27
N ALA A 252 15.65 -13.85 -17.91
CA ALA A 252 16.62 -13.26 -18.85
C ALA A 252 17.62 -14.33 -19.30
N GLU A 253 18.11 -14.24 -20.54
CA GLU A 253 19.05 -15.19 -21.15
C GLU A 253 20.48 -15.01 -20.61
#